data_08537fac23e2091133f256b5558fda8d
#
_entry.id   08537fac23e2091133f256b5558fda8d
#
_cell.length_a   1.000
_cell.length_b   1.000
_cell.length_c   1.000
_cell.angle_alpha   90.00
_cell.angle_beta   90.00
_cell.angle_gamma   90.00
#
_symmetry.space_group_name_H-M   'P 1'
#
loop_
_entity.id
_entity.type
_entity.pdbx_description
1 polymer ?
#
loop_
_entity_poly.entity_id
_entity_poly.type
_entity_poly.pdbx_seq_one_letter_code
_entity_poly.pdbx_strand_id
1 'polypeptide(L)'
;MFVHMWRYSNNLRSLYETPALTPMTAERHKAEEIIQEARKEGRTILTEFESKQVLAAYGIPIVETVVASTEQEAVAAAERIGYPVVLKLFSETITHKTDVGGVQLNLKDAEAVREAYRRIQTSVREKAGEGHFLGVTVQPMIKLDGYEIILGSSLDPQFGPVILFGLGGQLVEVFQDRALALPPLTTTLARRMMERTKIYKALKGLRPRTPLRAL
;
A
#
# COMPACT_ATOMS: atom_id res chain seq x y z
N MET A 1 4.37 -12.38 41.45
CA MET A 1 3.97 -11.10 42.05
C MET A 1 4.54 -9.90 41.27
N PHE A 2 5.84 -9.71 41.08
CA PHE A 2 6.45 -8.58 40.37
C PHE A 2 5.96 -8.36 38.94
N VAL A 3 5.75 -9.42 38.14
CA VAL A 3 5.25 -9.31 36.75
C VAL A 3 3.84 -8.73 36.70
N HIS A 4 2.97 -9.06 37.66
CA HIS A 4 1.62 -8.51 37.73
C HIS A 4 1.61 -7.04 38.13
N MET A 5 2.47 -6.67 39.11
CA MET A 5 2.63 -5.26 39.51
C MET A 5 3.21 -4.42 38.38
N TRP A 6 4.19 -4.93 37.66
CA TRP A 6 4.76 -4.26 36.49
C TRP A 6 3.69 -4.07 35.38
N ARG A 7 2.92 -5.14 35.08
CA ARG A 7 1.83 -5.05 34.10
C ARG A 7 0.76 -4.05 34.53
N TYR A 8 0.38 -4.04 35.79
CA TYR A 8 -0.58 -3.09 36.34
C TYR A 8 -0.08 -1.64 36.21
N SER A 9 1.16 -1.38 36.65
CA SER A 9 1.79 -0.06 36.52
C SER A 9 1.88 0.40 35.07
N ASN A 10 2.26 -0.51 34.17
CA ASN A 10 2.36 -0.18 32.74
C ASN A 10 0.97 0.07 32.12
N ASN A 11 -0.05 -0.66 32.55
CA ASN A 11 -1.42 -0.42 32.12
C ASN A 11 -1.95 0.93 32.62
N LEU A 12 -1.68 1.30 33.86
CA LEU A 12 -2.02 2.63 34.40
C LEU A 12 -1.36 3.75 33.59
N ARG A 13 -0.08 3.65 33.31
CA ARG A 13 0.63 4.65 32.49
C ARG A 13 0.01 4.79 31.10
N SER A 14 -0.40 3.69 30.49
CA SER A 14 -1.03 3.70 29.16
C SER A 14 -2.40 4.36 29.13
N LEU A 15 -3.09 4.52 30.27
CA LEU A 15 -4.35 5.26 30.36
C LEU A 15 -4.16 6.78 30.19
N TYR A 16 -2.96 7.28 30.50
CA TYR A 16 -2.59 8.69 30.38
C TYR A 16 -1.80 9.01 29.11
N GLU A 17 -1.54 7.98 28.27
CA GLU A 17 -0.88 8.18 27.00
C GLU A 17 -1.83 8.90 26.04
N THR A 18 -1.41 10.06 25.53
CA THR A 18 -2.16 10.80 24.52
C THR A 18 -1.60 10.47 23.12
N PRO A 19 -2.46 10.39 22.09
CA PRO A 19 -1.99 10.25 20.72
C PRO A 19 -1.06 11.40 20.37
N ALA A 20 0.09 11.08 19.76
CA ALA A 20 0.99 12.10 19.27
C ALA A 20 0.33 12.85 18.11
N LEU A 21 0.02 14.13 18.33
CA LEU A 21 -0.40 15.00 17.25
C LEU A 21 0.84 15.33 16.43
N THR A 22 0.96 14.72 15.27
CA THR A 22 2.03 15.07 14.33
C THR A 22 1.63 16.35 13.60
N PRO A 23 2.46 17.41 13.64
CA PRO A 23 2.16 18.65 12.95
C PRO A 23 1.92 18.44 11.45
N MET A 24 1.09 19.31 10.85
CA MET A 24 0.98 19.37 9.39
C MET A 24 2.33 19.83 8.82
N THR A 25 2.92 19.01 7.97
CA THR A 25 4.14 19.34 7.22
C THR A 25 3.78 19.70 5.79
N ALA A 26 4.73 20.28 5.04
CA ALA A 26 4.53 20.58 3.62
C ALA A 26 4.16 19.33 2.82
N GLU A 27 4.75 18.19 3.17
CA GLU A 27 4.45 16.90 2.52
C GLU A 27 3.00 16.47 2.76
N ARG A 28 2.47 16.69 3.98
CA ARG A 28 1.06 16.37 4.30
C ARG A 28 0.07 17.29 3.61
N HIS A 29 0.41 18.57 3.42
CA HIS A 29 -0.39 19.47 2.60
C HIS A 29 -0.47 18.97 1.15
N LYS A 30 0.64 18.47 0.60
CA LYS A 30 0.64 17.85 -0.73
C LYS A 30 -0.30 16.64 -0.82
N ALA A 31 -0.37 15.80 0.22
CA ALA A 31 -1.32 14.70 0.26
C ALA A 31 -2.78 15.19 0.24
N GLU A 32 -3.06 16.26 0.96
CA GLU A 32 -4.39 16.89 0.95
C GLU A 32 -4.74 17.47 -0.42
N GLU A 33 -3.79 18.14 -1.08
CA GLU A 33 -3.96 18.65 -2.45
C GLU A 33 -4.32 17.55 -3.44
N ILE A 34 -3.61 16.41 -3.40
CA ILE A 34 -3.90 15.24 -4.25
C ILE A 34 -5.34 14.75 -4.04
N ILE A 35 -5.78 14.64 -2.78
CA ILE A 35 -7.14 14.19 -2.46
C ILE A 35 -8.17 15.21 -2.96
N GLN A 36 -7.92 16.50 -2.78
CA GLN A 36 -8.83 17.55 -3.22
C GLN A 36 -8.93 17.62 -4.74
N GLU A 37 -7.83 17.40 -5.46
CA GLU A 37 -7.85 17.40 -6.92
C GLU A 37 -8.70 16.23 -7.46
N ALA A 38 -8.49 15.02 -6.94
CA ALA A 38 -9.34 13.88 -7.30
C ALA A 38 -10.83 14.15 -7.04
N ARG A 39 -11.16 14.82 -5.92
CA ARG A 39 -12.55 15.21 -5.62
C ARG A 39 -13.12 16.24 -6.58
N LYS A 40 -12.33 17.23 -7.00
CA LYS A 40 -12.75 18.23 -8.00
C LYS A 40 -13.08 17.59 -9.35
N GLU A 41 -12.32 16.55 -9.71
CA GLU A 41 -12.58 15.75 -10.91
C GLU A 41 -13.77 14.78 -10.77
N GLY A 42 -14.45 14.79 -9.62
CA GLY A 42 -15.58 13.90 -9.32
C GLY A 42 -15.17 12.45 -9.01
N ARG A 43 -13.88 12.19 -8.84
CA ARG A 43 -13.38 10.85 -8.49
C ARG A 43 -13.51 10.57 -6.98
N THR A 44 -13.88 9.36 -6.65
CA THR A 44 -13.95 8.85 -5.27
C THR A 44 -12.82 7.87 -4.95
N ILE A 45 -12.04 7.50 -5.96
CA ILE A 45 -10.92 6.56 -5.87
C ILE A 45 -9.67 7.22 -6.44
N LEU A 46 -8.59 7.16 -5.69
CA LEU A 46 -7.26 7.58 -6.15
C LEU A 46 -6.64 6.49 -7.03
N THR A 47 -5.86 6.89 -8.02
CA THR A 47 -5.02 5.97 -8.78
C THR A 47 -3.94 5.34 -7.86
N GLU A 48 -3.33 4.24 -8.29
CA GLU A 48 -2.21 3.62 -7.54
C GLU A 48 -1.05 4.61 -7.32
N PHE A 49 -0.77 5.44 -8.31
CA PHE A 49 0.29 6.44 -8.23
C PHE A 49 -0.03 7.53 -7.20
N GLU A 50 -1.22 8.12 -7.25
CA GLU A 50 -1.69 9.12 -6.28
C GLU A 50 -1.72 8.56 -4.86
N SER A 51 -2.24 7.34 -4.70
CA SER A 51 -2.28 6.65 -3.40
C SER A 51 -0.89 6.49 -2.80
N LYS A 52 0.09 6.11 -3.62
CA LYS A 52 1.49 6.00 -3.18
C LYS A 52 2.08 7.36 -2.79
N GLN A 53 1.78 8.42 -3.53
CA GLN A 53 2.22 9.76 -3.15
C GLN A 53 1.63 10.21 -1.81
N VAL A 54 0.34 9.94 -1.57
CA VAL A 54 -0.30 10.18 -0.27
C VAL A 54 0.41 9.41 0.84
N LEU A 55 0.66 8.11 0.67
CA LEU A 55 1.37 7.30 1.66
C LEU A 55 2.79 7.82 1.92
N ALA A 56 3.53 8.18 0.89
CA ALA A 56 4.87 8.74 1.00
C ALA A 56 4.88 10.06 1.78
N ALA A 57 3.88 10.92 1.57
CA ALA A 57 3.71 12.18 2.29
C ALA A 57 3.52 11.99 3.81
N TYR A 58 3.05 10.81 4.22
CA TYR A 58 2.97 10.41 5.63
C TYR A 58 4.20 9.62 6.11
N GLY A 59 5.26 9.55 5.30
CA GLY A 59 6.51 8.84 5.63
C GLY A 59 6.39 7.32 5.59
N ILE A 60 5.35 6.78 4.95
CA ILE A 60 5.19 5.34 4.74
C ILE A 60 6.07 4.94 3.56
N PRO A 61 6.99 3.97 3.72
CA PRO A 61 7.81 3.50 2.61
C PRO A 61 6.96 2.95 1.46
N ILE A 62 7.26 3.38 0.26
CA ILE A 62 6.59 2.93 -0.97
C ILE A 62 7.59 2.34 -1.95
N VAL A 63 7.10 1.47 -2.83
CA VAL A 63 7.86 1.02 -3.99
C VAL A 63 7.92 2.17 -5.00
N GLU A 64 9.12 2.48 -5.50
CA GLU A 64 9.30 3.48 -6.55
C GLU A 64 8.36 3.20 -7.72
N THR A 65 7.67 4.23 -8.17
CA THR A 65 6.66 4.11 -9.21
C THR A 65 6.76 5.30 -10.14
N VAL A 66 6.96 5.01 -11.41
CA VAL A 66 7.09 6.02 -12.47
C VAL A 66 5.94 5.85 -13.44
N VAL A 67 5.23 6.92 -13.74
CA VAL A 67 4.22 6.94 -14.80
C VAL A 67 4.91 7.16 -16.14
N ALA A 68 4.54 6.36 -17.13
CA ALA A 68 5.01 6.45 -18.50
C ALA A 68 3.81 6.43 -19.45
N SER A 69 3.63 7.51 -20.18
CA SER A 69 2.54 7.67 -21.16
C SER A 69 2.90 7.12 -22.53
N THR A 70 4.19 6.90 -22.78
CA THR A 70 4.71 6.36 -24.03
C THR A 70 5.59 5.13 -23.79
N GLU A 71 5.75 4.32 -24.83
CA GLU A 71 6.64 3.14 -24.80
C GLU A 71 8.10 3.53 -24.50
N GLN A 72 8.56 4.65 -25.07
CA GLN A 72 9.91 5.16 -24.87
C GLN A 72 10.14 5.59 -23.42
N GLU A 73 9.17 6.28 -22.82
CA GLU A 73 9.23 6.67 -21.42
C GLU A 73 9.24 5.43 -20.49
N ALA A 74 8.48 4.39 -20.84
CA ALA A 74 8.45 3.15 -20.06
C ALA A 74 9.81 2.44 -20.07
N VAL A 75 10.47 2.38 -21.22
CA VAL A 75 11.83 1.83 -21.34
C VAL A 75 12.84 2.68 -20.56
N ALA A 76 12.82 4.00 -20.72
CA ALA A 76 13.73 4.89 -20.00
C ALA A 76 13.54 4.79 -18.46
N ALA A 77 12.30 4.68 -18.00
CA ALA A 77 11.99 4.46 -16.59
C ALA A 77 12.53 3.11 -16.09
N ALA A 78 12.36 2.03 -16.87
CA ALA A 78 12.85 0.70 -16.54
C ALA A 78 14.39 0.64 -16.46
N GLU A 79 15.09 1.30 -17.38
CA GLU A 79 16.55 1.39 -17.37
C GLU A 79 17.06 2.16 -16.14
N ARG A 80 16.38 3.22 -15.76
CA ARG A 80 16.73 3.99 -14.56
C ARG A 80 16.48 3.22 -13.27
N ILE A 81 15.36 2.51 -13.17
CA ILE A 81 14.98 1.71 -11.98
C ILE A 81 15.88 0.48 -11.86
N GLY A 82 16.25 -0.12 -12.98
CA GLY A 82 16.98 -1.39 -13.06
C GLY A 82 16.05 -2.61 -13.18
N TYR A 83 16.46 -3.55 -14.02
CA TYR A 83 15.72 -4.77 -14.26
C TYR A 83 15.92 -5.81 -13.15
N PRO A 84 14.94 -6.71 -12.90
CA PRO A 84 13.65 -6.81 -13.58
C PRO A 84 12.62 -5.79 -13.05
N VAL A 85 11.70 -5.37 -13.94
CA VAL A 85 10.61 -4.44 -13.62
C VAL A 85 9.23 -5.07 -13.83
N VAL A 86 8.22 -4.36 -13.33
CA VAL A 86 6.80 -4.64 -13.53
C VAL A 86 6.17 -3.46 -14.24
N LEU A 87 5.35 -3.74 -15.25
CA LEU A 87 4.46 -2.77 -15.84
C LEU A 87 3.02 -3.02 -15.39
N LYS A 88 2.34 -1.94 -15.00
CA LYS A 88 0.90 -2.00 -14.69
C LYS A 88 0.19 -0.88 -15.43
N LEU A 89 -1.02 -1.16 -15.88
CA LEU A 89 -1.91 -0.17 -16.48
C LEU A 89 -2.01 1.08 -15.59
N PHE A 90 -1.83 2.24 -16.19
CA PHE A 90 -2.21 3.51 -15.60
C PHE A 90 -3.56 3.95 -16.19
N SER A 91 -4.58 4.02 -15.34
CA SER A 91 -5.96 4.36 -15.69
C SER A 91 -6.66 4.96 -14.47
N GLU A 92 -7.53 5.91 -14.68
CA GLU A 92 -8.41 6.50 -13.65
C GLU A 92 -9.74 5.74 -13.50
N THR A 93 -10.10 4.94 -14.49
CA THR A 93 -11.40 4.28 -14.59
C THR A 93 -11.34 2.79 -14.30
N ILE A 94 -10.16 2.15 -14.45
CA ILE A 94 -9.98 0.72 -14.26
C ILE A 94 -9.23 0.47 -12.96
N THR A 95 -9.92 -0.09 -11.98
CA THR A 95 -9.35 -0.44 -10.66
C THR A 95 -8.76 -1.86 -10.65
N HIS A 96 -9.43 -2.83 -11.25
CA HIS A 96 -8.98 -4.23 -11.34
C HIS A 96 -8.14 -4.47 -12.60
N LYS A 97 -6.89 -4.04 -12.56
CA LYS A 97 -5.97 -4.06 -13.71
C LYS A 97 -5.72 -5.47 -14.27
N THR A 98 -5.73 -6.48 -13.41
CA THR A 98 -5.49 -7.87 -13.79
C THR A 98 -6.57 -8.42 -14.73
N ASP A 99 -7.83 -8.02 -14.55
CA ASP A 99 -8.97 -8.53 -15.32
C ASP A 99 -8.89 -8.10 -16.80
N VAL A 100 -8.29 -6.96 -17.03
CA VAL A 100 -8.05 -6.43 -18.38
C VAL A 100 -6.66 -6.76 -18.94
N GLY A 101 -5.89 -7.63 -18.26
CA GLY A 101 -4.52 -7.95 -18.67
C GLY A 101 -3.53 -6.81 -18.46
N GLY A 102 -3.88 -5.87 -17.61
CA GLY A 102 -3.13 -4.63 -17.33
C GLY A 102 -1.92 -4.80 -16.43
N VAL A 103 -1.42 -6.02 -16.18
CA VAL A 103 -0.24 -6.28 -15.36
C VAL A 103 0.71 -7.22 -16.07
N GLN A 104 1.97 -6.83 -16.21
CA GLN A 104 3.05 -7.62 -16.80
C GLN A 104 4.24 -7.65 -15.84
N LEU A 105 4.63 -8.84 -15.42
CA LEU A 105 5.61 -9.07 -14.36
C LEU A 105 6.95 -9.54 -14.93
N ASN A 106 8.02 -9.34 -14.15
CA ASN A 106 9.34 -9.92 -14.38
C ASN A 106 9.95 -9.59 -15.76
N LEU A 107 9.83 -8.33 -16.18
CA LEU A 107 10.40 -7.83 -17.42
C LEU A 107 11.90 -7.58 -17.23
N LYS A 108 12.72 -8.25 -18.03
CA LYS A 108 14.16 -8.35 -17.77
C LYS A 108 15.02 -7.43 -18.64
N ASP A 109 14.45 -6.83 -19.67
CA ASP A 109 15.14 -5.98 -20.62
C ASP A 109 14.19 -4.99 -21.30
N ALA A 110 14.76 -4.10 -22.11
CA ALA A 110 14.03 -3.05 -22.82
C ALA A 110 13.01 -3.61 -23.83
N GLU A 111 13.33 -4.73 -24.49
CA GLU A 111 12.41 -5.32 -25.48
C GLU A 111 11.19 -5.93 -24.82
N ALA A 112 11.39 -6.64 -23.69
CA ALA A 112 10.29 -7.13 -22.87
C ALA A 112 9.36 -6.02 -22.37
N VAL A 113 9.93 -4.84 -22.04
CA VAL A 113 9.15 -3.65 -21.63
C VAL A 113 8.32 -3.11 -22.79
N ARG A 114 8.91 -2.99 -24.01
CA ARG A 114 8.16 -2.54 -25.21
C ARG A 114 7.00 -3.48 -25.53
N GLU A 115 7.28 -4.77 -25.54
CA GLU A 115 6.27 -5.78 -25.83
C GLU A 115 5.15 -5.78 -24.76
N ALA A 116 5.51 -5.65 -23.49
CA ALA A 116 4.56 -5.54 -22.38
C ALA A 116 3.68 -4.30 -22.49
N TYR A 117 4.25 -3.15 -22.84
CA TYR A 117 3.51 -1.90 -23.05
C TYR A 117 2.45 -2.07 -24.14
N ARG A 118 2.83 -2.57 -25.32
CA ARG A 118 1.91 -2.83 -26.44
C ARG A 118 0.84 -3.84 -26.08
N ARG A 119 1.20 -4.90 -25.35
CA ARG A 119 0.26 -5.93 -24.91
C ARG A 119 -0.78 -5.38 -23.95
N ILE A 120 -0.39 -4.56 -22.97
CA ILE A 120 -1.33 -3.90 -22.05
C ILE A 120 -2.24 -2.97 -22.83
N GLN A 121 -1.71 -2.13 -23.72
CA GLN A 121 -2.48 -1.19 -24.52
C GLN A 121 -3.54 -1.90 -25.38
N THR A 122 -3.15 -2.95 -26.09
CA THR A 122 -4.06 -3.74 -26.93
C THR A 122 -5.12 -4.43 -26.08
N SER A 123 -4.74 -5.08 -24.99
CA SER A 123 -5.68 -5.80 -24.13
C SER A 123 -6.71 -4.87 -23.48
N VAL A 124 -6.29 -3.68 -23.06
CA VAL A 124 -7.21 -2.69 -22.48
C VAL A 124 -8.18 -2.16 -23.54
N ARG A 125 -7.68 -1.86 -24.75
CA ARG A 125 -8.54 -1.44 -25.86
C ARG A 125 -9.60 -2.48 -26.21
N GLU A 126 -9.22 -3.75 -26.28
CA GLU A 126 -10.12 -4.84 -26.59
C GLU A 126 -11.18 -5.11 -25.52
N LYS A 127 -10.79 -5.03 -24.23
CA LYS A 127 -11.67 -5.41 -23.13
C LYS A 127 -12.47 -4.28 -22.51
N ALA A 128 -11.92 -3.06 -22.51
CA ALA A 128 -12.53 -1.90 -21.89
C ALA A 128 -12.88 -0.78 -22.87
N GLY A 129 -12.34 -0.81 -24.08
CA GLY A 129 -12.55 0.22 -25.09
C GLY A 129 -11.45 1.29 -25.11
N GLU A 130 -11.61 2.25 -26.02
CA GLU A 130 -10.70 3.39 -26.14
C GLU A 130 -10.93 4.41 -25.01
N GLY A 131 -9.84 5.14 -24.64
CA GLY A 131 -9.89 6.17 -23.59
C GLY A 131 -9.60 5.71 -22.18
N HIS A 132 -9.48 4.41 -21.93
CA HIS A 132 -9.17 3.87 -20.60
C HIS A 132 -7.67 3.63 -20.37
N PHE A 133 -6.85 3.67 -21.41
CA PHE A 133 -5.41 3.52 -21.35
C PHE A 133 -4.74 4.90 -21.39
N LEU A 134 -4.22 5.34 -20.24
CA LEU A 134 -3.47 6.60 -20.08
C LEU A 134 -1.94 6.37 -20.10
N GLY A 135 -1.51 5.11 -20.16
CA GLY A 135 -0.12 4.69 -20.10
C GLY A 135 0.07 3.53 -19.13
N VAL A 136 1.29 3.42 -18.61
CA VAL A 136 1.66 2.38 -17.64
C VAL A 136 2.39 3.00 -16.45
N THR A 137 2.38 2.30 -15.31
CA THR A 137 3.33 2.54 -14.23
C THR A 137 4.45 1.52 -14.31
N VAL A 138 5.69 1.97 -14.18
CA VAL A 138 6.90 1.15 -14.13
C VAL A 138 7.39 1.09 -12.70
N GLN A 139 7.64 -0.13 -12.20
CA GLN A 139 8.04 -0.40 -10.81
C GLN A 139 9.11 -1.48 -10.78
N PRO A 140 10.03 -1.48 -9.79
CA PRO A 140 10.94 -2.61 -9.62
C PRO A 140 10.16 -3.88 -9.29
N MET A 141 10.62 -5.03 -9.77
CA MET A 141 10.06 -6.32 -9.40
C MET A 141 10.54 -6.69 -8.00
N ILE A 142 9.64 -6.59 -7.02
CA ILE A 142 9.95 -6.96 -5.64
C ILE A 142 9.79 -8.47 -5.48
N LYS A 143 10.84 -9.13 -5.00
CA LYS A 143 10.74 -10.52 -4.55
C LYS A 143 10.17 -10.51 -3.13
N LEU A 144 9.00 -11.09 -2.98
CA LEU A 144 8.38 -11.25 -1.67
C LEU A 144 9.11 -12.36 -0.90
N ASP A 145 9.91 -11.96 0.10
CA ASP A 145 10.55 -12.87 1.06
C ASP A 145 10.09 -12.45 2.45
N GLY A 146 8.88 -12.86 2.81
CA GLY A 146 8.29 -12.48 4.08
C GLY A 146 6.77 -12.69 4.13
N TYR A 147 6.15 -12.07 5.12
CA TYR A 147 4.71 -12.11 5.31
C TYR A 147 4.06 -10.87 4.71
N GLU A 148 2.95 -11.07 4.01
CA GLU A 148 2.09 -9.96 3.60
C GLU A 148 1.19 -9.56 4.77
N ILE A 149 1.11 -8.26 5.03
CA ILE A 149 0.20 -7.69 6.01
C ILE A 149 -0.78 -6.75 5.33
N ILE A 150 -1.97 -6.65 5.89
CA ILE A 150 -2.95 -5.65 5.51
C ILE A 150 -3.05 -4.59 6.61
N LEU A 151 -2.94 -3.33 6.22
CA LEU A 151 -3.28 -2.18 7.03
C LEU A 151 -4.30 -1.36 6.25
N GLY A 152 -5.45 -1.14 6.84
CA GLY A 152 -6.55 -0.46 6.16
C GLY A 152 -7.30 0.48 7.07
N SER A 153 -8.11 1.32 6.47
CA SER A 153 -9.09 2.14 7.16
C SER A 153 -10.41 2.10 6.39
N SER A 154 -11.51 2.04 7.12
CA SER A 154 -12.86 2.13 6.57
C SER A 154 -13.73 3.01 7.47
N LEU A 155 -14.81 3.54 6.90
CA LEU A 155 -15.80 4.29 7.66
C LEU A 155 -16.91 3.35 8.12
N ASP A 156 -17.02 3.16 9.43
CA ASP A 156 -18.13 2.44 10.02
C ASP A 156 -19.30 3.40 10.26
N PRO A 157 -20.56 3.03 9.92
CA PRO A 157 -21.71 3.92 10.09
C PRO A 157 -22.00 4.34 11.53
N GLN A 158 -21.61 3.53 12.51
CA GLN A 158 -21.88 3.78 13.93
C GLN A 158 -20.67 4.41 14.65
N PHE A 159 -19.46 3.94 14.30
CA PHE A 159 -18.25 4.30 15.04
C PHE A 159 -17.33 5.30 14.29
N GLY A 160 -17.67 5.66 13.05
CA GLY A 160 -16.81 6.51 12.23
C GLY A 160 -15.59 5.76 11.68
N PRO A 161 -14.42 6.40 11.54
CA PRO A 161 -13.26 5.74 10.97
C PRO A 161 -12.76 4.59 11.85
N VAL A 162 -12.47 3.46 11.24
CA VAL A 162 -11.94 2.25 11.87
C VAL A 162 -10.63 1.88 11.19
N ILE A 163 -9.62 1.52 11.97
CA ILE A 163 -8.34 1.00 11.48
C ILE A 163 -8.33 -0.51 11.59
N LEU A 164 -7.84 -1.17 10.55
CA LEU A 164 -7.68 -2.61 10.45
C LEU A 164 -6.20 -2.96 10.31
N PHE A 165 -5.76 -3.98 11.04
CA PHE A 165 -4.46 -4.63 10.89
C PHE A 165 -4.65 -6.14 10.84
N GLY A 166 -3.95 -6.83 9.94
CA GLY A 166 -4.04 -8.28 9.86
C GLY A 166 -3.10 -8.95 8.86
N LEU A 167 -3.31 -10.25 8.66
CA LEU A 167 -2.66 -11.01 7.61
C LEU A 167 -3.17 -10.53 6.25
N GLY A 168 -2.26 -10.28 5.32
CA GLY A 168 -2.54 -9.95 3.92
C GLY A 168 -2.40 -11.17 2.99
N GLY A 169 -2.33 -10.88 1.69
CA GLY A 169 -2.12 -11.88 0.65
C GLY A 169 -3.37 -12.69 0.28
N GLN A 170 -3.19 -13.70 -0.57
CA GLN A 170 -4.28 -14.47 -1.16
C GLN A 170 -5.14 -15.25 -0.15
N LEU A 171 -4.60 -15.54 1.03
CA LEU A 171 -5.28 -16.34 2.05
C LEU A 171 -6.01 -15.50 3.11
N VAL A 172 -6.12 -14.20 2.91
CA VAL A 172 -6.74 -13.27 3.86
C VAL A 172 -8.18 -13.63 4.19
N GLU A 173 -8.94 -14.05 3.18
CA GLU A 173 -10.35 -14.43 3.35
C GLU A 173 -10.53 -15.75 4.12
N VAL A 174 -9.57 -16.66 3.97
CA VAL A 174 -9.60 -17.97 4.64
C VAL A 174 -9.22 -17.84 6.11
N PHE A 175 -8.13 -17.16 6.42
CA PHE A 175 -7.61 -17.09 7.78
C PHE A 175 -8.30 -16.01 8.63
N GLN A 176 -8.85 -14.97 8.04
CA GLN A 176 -9.52 -13.85 8.71
C GLN A 176 -8.78 -13.31 9.95
N ASP A 177 -7.45 -13.40 9.94
CA ASP A 177 -6.58 -12.98 11.04
C ASP A 177 -6.43 -11.46 11.02
N ARG A 178 -7.36 -10.78 11.68
CA ARG A 178 -7.44 -9.32 11.70
C ARG A 178 -7.86 -8.78 13.05
N ALA A 179 -7.45 -7.57 13.35
CA ALA A 179 -7.89 -6.79 14.50
C ALA A 179 -8.32 -5.40 14.05
N LEU A 180 -9.33 -4.87 14.71
CA LEU A 180 -9.86 -3.53 14.46
C LEU A 180 -9.61 -2.64 15.67
N ALA A 181 -9.43 -1.35 15.43
CA ALA A 181 -9.34 -0.32 16.45
C ALA A 181 -9.95 1.00 15.96
N LEU A 182 -10.41 1.80 16.90
CA LEU A 182 -10.93 3.14 16.64
C LEU A 182 -9.80 4.17 16.81
N PRO A 183 -9.55 5.04 15.82
CA PRO A 183 -8.64 6.17 15.99
C PRO A 183 -9.25 7.24 16.92
N PRO A 184 -8.43 8.09 17.55
CA PRO A 184 -6.98 8.13 17.46
C PRO A 184 -6.31 7.06 18.31
N LEU A 185 -5.24 6.43 17.78
CA LEU A 185 -4.50 5.39 18.49
C LEU A 185 -3.23 5.95 19.11
N THR A 186 -2.99 5.60 20.37
CA THR A 186 -1.66 5.72 20.96
C THR A 186 -0.76 4.58 20.49
N THR A 187 0.55 4.72 20.65
CA THR A 187 1.52 3.66 20.32
C THR A 187 1.20 2.36 21.06
N THR A 188 0.77 2.47 22.33
CA THR A 188 0.36 1.31 23.15
C THR A 188 -0.89 0.64 22.60
N LEU A 189 -1.91 1.41 22.22
CA LEU A 189 -3.15 0.86 21.67
C LEU A 189 -2.91 0.22 20.30
N ALA A 190 -2.13 0.85 19.42
CA ALA A 190 -1.74 0.28 18.15
C ALA A 190 -1.02 -1.06 18.31
N ARG A 191 -0.05 -1.14 19.25
CA ARG A 191 0.66 -2.38 19.57
C ARG A 191 -0.29 -3.45 20.07
N ARG A 192 -1.19 -3.13 21.00
CA ARG A 192 -2.19 -4.09 21.53
C ARG A 192 -3.13 -4.59 20.44
N MET A 193 -3.52 -3.73 19.50
CA MET A 193 -4.29 -4.14 18.33
C MET A 193 -3.53 -5.20 17.51
N MET A 194 -2.27 -4.94 17.18
CA MET A 194 -1.43 -5.88 16.44
C MET A 194 -1.23 -7.21 17.20
N GLU A 195 -1.00 -7.16 18.52
CA GLU A 195 -0.76 -8.34 19.38
C GLU A 195 -1.96 -9.31 19.44
N ARG A 196 -3.15 -8.86 19.06
CA ARG A 196 -4.36 -9.70 18.98
C ARG A 196 -4.33 -10.63 17.76
N THR A 197 -3.48 -10.38 16.79
CA THR A 197 -3.41 -11.15 15.55
C THR A 197 -2.34 -12.27 15.64
N LYS A 198 -2.55 -13.34 14.87
CA LYS A 198 -1.59 -14.43 14.74
C LYS A 198 -0.37 -13.99 13.93
N ILE A 199 -0.61 -13.18 12.88
CA ILE A 199 0.47 -12.65 12.03
C ILE A 199 1.49 -11.85 12.84
N TYR A 200 1.07 -11.08 13.84
CA TYR A 200 2.00 -10.34 14.69
C TYR A 200 2.96 -11.24 15.46
N LYS A 201 2.50 -12.43 15.88
CA LYS A 201 3.36 -13.44 16.52
C LYS A 201 4.39 -14.01 15.54
N ALA A 202 3.98 -14.22 14.27
CA ALA A 202 4.90 -14.65 13.21
C ALA A 202 5.93 -13.56 12.89
N LEU A 203 5.52 -12.29 12.83
CA LEU A 203 6.41 -11.13 12.62
C LEU A 203 7.46 -10.98 13.74
N LYS A 204 7.11 -11.27 14.99
CA LYS A 204 8.06 -11.28 16.11
C LYS A 204 9.09 -12.41 16.03
N GLY A 205 8.85 -13.39 15.18
CA GLY A 205 9.69 -14.56 15.02
C GLY A 205 9.47 -15.58 16.14
N LEU A 206 9.17 -16.82 15.78
CA LEU A 206 9.23 -17.96 16.69
C LEU A 206 10.68 -18.37 17.02
N ARG A 207 11.65 -17.74 16.33
CA ARG A 207 13.11 -17.77 16.59
C ARG A 207 13.70 -16.41 16.24
N PRO A 208 14.76 -15.92 16.90
CA PRO A 208 15.39 -14.67 16.56
C PRO A 208 16.02 -14.78 15.16
N ARG A 209 15.29 -14.37 14.16
CA ARG A 209 15.78 -14.18 12.78
C ARG A 209 15.65 -12.71 12.46
N THR A 210 16.72 -12.14 11.98
CA THR A 210 16.98 -10.85 11.34
C THR A 210 15.86 -9.79 11.46
N PRO A 211 16.16 -8.57 11.90
CA PRO A 211 15.17 -7.50 12.02
C PRO A 211 14.49 -7.25 10.66
N LEU A 212 13.17 -7.10 10.70
CA LEU A 212 12.35 -6.70 9.57
C LEU A 212 12.94 -5.43 8.92
N ARG A 213 13.41 -5.55 7.70
CA ARG A 213 13.62 -4.37 6.85
C ARG A 213 12.25 -3.97 6.33
N ALA A 214 11.83 -2.74 6.65
CA ALA A 214 10.72 -2.11 5.96
C ALA A 214 11.11 -1.98 4.47
N LEU A 215 10.31 -2.55 3.60
CA LEU A 215 10.39 -2.39 2.15
C LEU A 215 9.66 -1.13 1.74
#